data_8e78034cef2ba969582da7716676a30d
#
_entry.id   8e78034cef2ba969582da7716676a30d
#
_cell.length_a   1.000
_cell.length_b   1.000
_cell.length_c   1.000
_cell.angle_alpha   90.00
_cell.angle_beta   90.00
_cell.angle_gamma   90.00
#
_symmetry.space_group_name_H-M   'P 1'
#
loop_
_entity.id
_entity.type
_entity.pdbx_description
1 polymer ?
#
loop_
_entity_poly.entity_id
_entity_poly.type
_entity_poly.pdbx_seq_one_letter_code
_entity_poly.pdbx_strand_id
1 'polypeptide(L)'
;MRYLFINQYYSPDFAATAQLMADLCEDLSSQGAEVHVLAGDALYDGREIRLPAEEVINGVHVHRVSLATQSRERIRDRLKGYASFYARAFFKSQTLPRPDVVVVLTTPPMISLLGGWTRLFRRSKFVYWVMDIYPDIATRAGVLKKFGPISGIWSLLGQVSYRTANRVVVLGSDMKQALVRKGIAERNIEVIQTWACIQQIYPVLDEDNEFRREHLRTDRFTVMYSGNMGTCHTFDSVVKGIKSLERGHPFDFLFVGAGKKSEELRSKLGHLQESGTVRFLPYQERENLSHSLSAPEAHLITLDPKFDGLLVPSKVYGVMAAARPVLFVGSPNNEIAQILRDANCGVRVDPDDAQGFVDAVKSLATDLERTRQMGISGRAYFEKWFDRKRACARFGRLFQEVIRERGLRGRHPRAIAASLRRMAPGPTPLADQDHPPRSLD
;
A
#
# COMPACT_ATOMS: atom_id res chain seq x y z
N MET A 1 20.09 11.93 -16.26
CA MET A 1 20.05 10.67 -15.51
C MET A 1 18.98 9.79 -16.12
N ARG A 2 19.26 8.48 -16.22
CA ARG A 2 18.32 7.52 -16.80
C ARG A 2 17.77 6.58 -15.72
N TYR A 3 16.46 6.48 -15.63
CA TYR A 3 15.76 5.61 -14.69
C TYR A 3 14.99 4.53 -15.42
N LEU A 4 14.95 3.33 -14.84
CA LEU A 4 14.05 2.24 -15.28
C LEU A 4 13.19 1.81 -14.09
N PHE A 5 11.87 1.99 -14.21
CA PHE A 5 10.91 1.50 -13.24
C PHE A 5 10.28 0.21 -13.73
N ILE A 6 10.12 -0.77 -12.84
CA ILE A 6 9.53 -2.08 -13.18
C ILE A 6 8.41 -2.40 -12.21
N ASN A 7 7.20 -2.53 -12.74
CA ASN A 7 6.00 -2.97 -12.02
C ASN A 7 5.00 -3.53 -13.04
N GLN A 8 4.13 -4.46 -12.62
CA GLN A 8 3.14 -5.03 -13.55
C GLN A 8 2.11 -3.99 -14.02
N TYR A 9 1.79 -3.00 -13.18
CA TYR A 9 0.77 -1.98 -13.45
C TYR A 9 1.39 -0.60 -13.54
N TYR A 10 0.92 0.17 -14.51
CA TYR A 10 1.27 1.58 -14.71
C TYR A 10 0.06 2.32 -15.29
N SER A 11 0.11 3.65 -15.34
CA SER A 11 -0.93 4.49 -15.96
C SER A 11 -1.40 3.93 -17.33
N PRO A 12 -2.71 3.90 -17.58
CA PRO A 12 -3.84 4.50 -16.87
C PRO A 12 -4.52 3.59 -15.83
N ASP A 13 -3.79 2.64 -15.23
CA ASP A 13 -4.32 1.69 -14.25
C ASP A 13 -4.68 2.36 -12.91
N PHE A 14 -5.75 1.88 -12.26
CA PHE A 14 -6.25 2.38 -10.97
C PHE A 14 -5.52 1.78 -9.76
N ALA A 15 -4.63 0.81 -9.95
CA ALA A 15 -3.87 0.23 -8.86
C ALA A 15 -3.05 1.31 -8.13
N ALA A 16 -3.10 1.34 -6.79
CA ALA A 16 -2.38 2.35 -6.00
C ALA A 16 -0.87 2.40 -6.33
N THR A 17 -0.26 1.24 -6.57
CA THR A 17 1.15 1.15 -6.99
C THR A 17 1.41 1.77 -8.35
N ALA A 18 0.45 1.66 -9.29
CA ALA A 18 0.55 2.27 -10.60
C ALA A 18 0.48 3.80 -10.53
N GLN A 19 -0.44 4.32 -9.72
CA GLN A 19 -0.62 5.77 -9.53
C GLN A 19 0.61 6.41 -8.87
N LEU A 20 1.10 5.83 -7.76
CA LEU A 20 2.29 6.32 -7.07
C LEU A 20 3.53 6.28 -7.97
N MET A 21 3.69 5.21 -8.75
CA MET A 21 4.80 5.10 -9.68
C MET A 21 4.69 6.12 -10.81
N ALA A 22 3.48 6.37 -11.35
CA ALA A 22 3.25 7.37 -12.37
C ALA A 22 3.61 8.78 -11.85
N ASP A 23 3.11 9.14 -10.67
CA ASP A 23 3.43 10.41 -10.02
C ASP A 23 4.94 10.66 -9.90
N LEU A 24 5.69 9.65 -9.45
CA LEU A 24 7.14 9.76 -9.29
C LEU A 24 7.86 9.82 -10.64
N CYS A 25 7.45 9.02 -11.62
CA CYS A 25 8.05 9.00 -12.95
C CYS A 25 7.85 10.32 -13.69
N GLU A 26 6.64 10.89 -13.61
CA GLU A 26 6.31 12.18 -14.21
C GLU A 26 7.09 13.33 -13.57
N ASP A 27 7.22 13.32 -12.24
CA ASP A 27 7.99 14.32 -11.51
C ASP A 27 9.48 14.28 -11.89
N LEU A 28 10.07 13.09 -11.99
CA LEU A 28 11.45 12.93 -12.45
C LEU A 28 11.63 13.35 -13.92
N SER A 29 10.66 13.02 -14.78
CA SER A 29 10.70 13.42 -16.20
C SER A 29 10.60 14.94 -16.35
N SER A 30 9.73 15.60 -15.60
CA SER A 30 9.59 17.06 -15.61
C SER A 30 10.85 17.79 -15.15
N GLN A 31 11.70 17.13 -14.36
CA GLN A 31 13.01 17.62 -13.93
C GLN A 31 14.13 17.29 -14.94
N GLY A 32 13.79 16.81 -16.13
CA GLY A 32 14.74 16.54 -17.22
C GLY A 32 15.44 15.18 -17.14
N ALA A 33 14.93 14.23 -16.35
CA ALA A 33 15.43 12.86 -16.38
C ALA A 33 14.82 12.06 -17.53
N GLU A 34 15.59 11.14 -18.11
CA GLU A 34 15.11 10.13 -19.04
C GLU A 34 14.51 8.97 -18.26
N VAL A 35 13.19 8.83 -18.29
CA VAL A 35 12.46 7.84 -17.49
C VAL A 35 11.82 6.80 -18.37
N HIS A 36 12.16 5.53 -18.13
CA HIS A 36 11.56 4.37 -18.77
C HIS A 36 10.75 3.58 -17.74
N VAL A 37 9.59 3.09 -18.15
CA VAL A 37 8.75 2.19 -17.37
C VAL A 37 8.58 0.89 -18.13
N LEU A 38 8.75 -0.24 -17.44
CA LEU A 38 8.46 -1.58 -17.95
C LEU A 38 7.27 -2.14 -17.18
N ALA A 39 6.14 -2.31 -17.88
CA ALA A 39 4.88 -2.73 -17.29
C ALA A 39 4.21 -3.87 -18.10
N GLY A 40 3.06 -4.36 -17.63
CA GLY A 40 2.18 -5.27 -18.37
C GLY A 40 1.19 -4.50 -19.23
N ASP A 41 0.59 -5.19 -20.19
CA ASP A 41 -0.42 -4.64 -21.13
C ASP A 41 -1.87 -4.79 -20.61
N ALA A 42 -2.08 -5.33 -19.41
CA ALA A 42 -3.40 -5.58 -18.83
C ALA A 42 -3.67 -4.67 -17.64
N LEU A 43 -4.94 -4.30 -17.44
CA LEU A 43 -5.41 -3.51 -16.30
C LEU A 43 -5.64 -4.37 -15.05
N TYR A 44 -5.57 -3.72 -13.89
CA TYR A 44 -5.78 -4.36 -12.58
C TYR A 44 -7.21 -4.87 -12.38
N ASP A 45 -8.20 -4.20 -12.93
CA ASP A 45 -9.63 -4.54 -12.79
C ASP A 45 -10.07 -5.74 -13.64
N GLY A 46 -9.19 -6.26 -14.51
CA GLY A 46 -9.46 -7.43 -15.34
C GLY A 46 -10.28 -7.14 -16.60
N ARG A 47 -10.53 -5.86 -16.93
CA ARG A 47 -11.13 -5.52 -18.22
C ARG A 47 -10.26 -6.04 -19.36
N GLU A 48 -10.87 -6.63 -20.39
CA GLU A 48 -10.18 -7.19 -21.56
C GLU A 48 -9.67 -6.11 -22.53
N ILE A 49 -9.05 -5.08 -21.98
CA ILE A 49 -8.43 -4.00 -22.77
C ILE A 49 -6.92 -4.27 -22.78
N ARG A 50 -6.34 -4.26 -23.97
CA ARG A 50 -4.88 -4.27 -24.13
C ARG A 50 -4.37 -2.87 -24.36
N LEU A 51 -3.41 -2.46 -23.53
CA LEU A 51 -2.74 -1.19 -23.67
C LEU A 51 -1.64 -1.26 -24.75
N PRO A 52 -1.29 -0.13 -25.40
CA PRO A 52 -0.22 -0.06 -26.39
C PRO A 52 1.11 -0.63 -25.86
N ALA A 53 1.84 -1.33 -26.73
CA ALA A 53 3.14 -1.92 -26.36
C ALA A 53 4.19 -0.87 -26.02
N GLU A 54 4.15 0.28 -26.70
CA GLU A 54 5.04 1.42 -26.46
C GLU A 54 4.25 2.72 -26.62
N GLU A 55 4.45 3.64 -25.70
CA GLU A 55 3.89 4.99 -25.75
C GLU A 55 4.71 5.93 -24.86
N VAL A 56 4.47 7.23 -25.01
CA VAL A 56 5.03 8.26 -24.11
C VAL A 56 3.87 8.93 -23.39
N ILE A 57 3.88 8.84 -22.04
CA ILE A 57 2.86 9.45 -21.19
C ILE A 57 3.54 10.50 -20.33
N ASN A 58 3.18 11.75 -20.45
CA ASN A 58 3.73 12.88 -19.66
C ASN A 58 5.26 12.90 -19.63
N GLY A 59 5.90 12.61 -20.79
CA GLY A 59 7.37 12.57 -20.93
C GLY A 59 8.02 11.26 -20.47
N VAL A 60 7.25 10.28 -20.01
CA VAL A 60 7.73 8.96 -19.55
C VAL A 60 7.61 7.95 -20.70
N HIS A 61 8.69 7.25 -21.03
CA HIS A 61 8.71 6.18 -22.04
C HIS A 61 8.17 4.89 -21.44
N VAL A 62 6.98 4.48 -21.83
CA VAL A 62 6.30 3.29 -21.31
C VAL A 62 6.46 2.13 -22.28
N HIS A 63 7.01 1.03 -21.79
CA HIS A 63 7.20 -0.22 -22.52
C HIS A 63 6.34 -1.30 -21.87
N ARG A 64 5.38 -1.86 -22.59
CA ARG A 64 4.52 -2.91 -22.07
C ARG A 64 4.83 -4.26 -22.69
N VAL A 65 4.77 -5.27 -21.85
CA VAL A 65 4.89 -6.68 -22.27
C VAL A 65 3.57 -7.39 -22.07
N SER A 66 3.18 -8.17 -23.08
CA SER A 66 1.92 -8.88 -23.05
C SER A 66 1.90 -9.98 -21.98
N LEU A 67 0.76 -10.15 -21.32
CA LEU A 67 0.52 -11.24 -20.40
C LEU A 67 -0.08 -12.44 -21.13
N ALA A 68 0.33 -13.65 -20.76
CA ALA A 68 -0.22 -14.88 -21.37
C ALA A 68 -1.70 -15.08 -21.04
N THR A 69 -2.16 -14.50 -19.94
CA THR A 69 -3.56 -14.48 -19.52
C THR A 69 -3.84 -13.26 -18.66
N GLN A 70 -5.01 -12.67 -18.81
CA GLN A 70 -5.50 -11.56 -17.98
C GLN A 70 -6.43 -12.06 -16.86
N SER A 71 -6.95 -13.30 -16.99
CA SER A 71 -7.81 -13.90 -15.97
C SER A 71 -7.09 -14.06 -14.64
N ARG A 72 -7.78 -13.69 -13.58
CA ARG A 72 -7.32 -13.77 -12.18
C ARG A 72 -8.16 -14.67 -11.30
N GLU A 73 -9.16 -15.30 -11.87
CA GLU A 73 -10.11 -16.14 -11.16
C GLU A 73 -9.42 -17.35 -10.54
N ARG A 74 -8.56 -18.01 -11.32
CA ARG A 74 -7.85 -19.21 -10.86
C ARG A 74 -6.39 -18.90 -10.53
N ILE A 75 -5.87 -19.51 -9.45
CA ILE A 75 -4.46 -19.38 -9.05
C ILE A 75 -3.51 -19.79 -10.20
N ARG A 76 -3.87 -20.82 -10.97
CA ARG A 76 -3.06 -21.29 -12.13
C ARG A 76 -2.92 -20.22 -13.22
N ASP A 77 -3.97 -19.47 -13.50
CA ASP A 77 -3.95 -18.44 -14.54
C ASP A 77 -3.13 -17.24 -14.06
N ARG A 78 -3.26 -16.86 -12.79
CA ARG A 78 -2.38 -15.86 -12.19
C ARG A 78 -0.90 -16.23 -12.26
N LEU A 79 -0.55 -17.49 -11.97
CA LEU A 79 0.84 -17.97 -12.05
C LEU A 79 1.36 -17.96 -13.49
N LYS A 80 0.54 -18.36 -14.49
CA LYS A 80 0.89 -18.26 -15.91
C LYS A 80 1.12 -16.80 -16.34
N GLY A 81 0.24 -15.88 -15.91
CA GLY A 81 0.39 -14.46 -16.16
C GLY A 81 1.70 -13.92 -15.57
N TYR A 82 2.02 -14.27 -14.33
CA TYR A 82 3.27 -13.87 -13.69
C TYR A 82 4.50 -14.43 -14.41
N ALA A 83 4.52 -15.74 -14.72
CA ALA A 83 5.64 -16.36 -15.41
C ALA A 83 5.90 -15.72 -16.78
N SER A 84 4.84 -15.44 -17.54
CA SER A 84 4.96 -14.76 -18.84
C SER A 84 5.48 -13.33 -18.70
N PHE A 85 5.01 -12.61 -17.66
CA PHE A 85 5.52 -11.27 -17.36
C PHE A 85 6.99 -11.29 -17.00
N TYR A 86 7.42 -12.20 -16.11
CA TYR A 86 8.85 -12.31 -15.73
C TYR A 86 9.74 -12.54 -16.94
N ALA A 87 9.39 -13.54 -17.77
CA ALA A 87 10.21 -13.87 -18.94
C ALA A 87 10.29 -12.70 -19.92
N ARG A 88 9.15 -12.12 -20.28
CA ARG A 88 9.11 -11.02 -21.26
C ARG A 88 9.71 -9.72 -20.71
N ALA A 89 9.49 -9.40 -19.43
CA ALA A 89 10.09 -8.26 -18.79
C ALA A 89 11.62 -8.42 -18.69
N PHE A 90 12.12 -9.64 -18.42
CA PHE A 90 13.54 -9.93 -18.46
C PHE A 90 14.13 -9.62 -19.83
N PHE A 91 13.61 -10.20 -20.91
CA PHE A 91 14.15 -9.95 -22.26
C PHE A 91 14.01 -8.49 -22.68
N LYS A 92 12.82 -7.88 -22.45
CA LYS A 92 12.62 -6.46 -22.80
C LYS A 92 13.57 -5.55 -22.04
N SER A 93 13.84 -5.81 -20.75
CA SER A 93 14.79 -5.02 -19.97
C SER A 93 16.20 -5.05 -20.52
N GLN A 94 16.59 -6.09 -21.26
CA GLN A 94 17.91 -6.18 -21.89
C GLN A 94 18.03 -5.29 -23.14
N THR A 95 16.92 -5.03 -23.83
CA THR A 95 16.91 -4.20 -25.05
C THR A 95 16.78 -2.70 -24.76
N LEU A 96 16.32 -2.34 -23.57
CA LEU A 96 16.19 -0.94 -23.15
C LEU A 96 17.56 -0.29 -22.91
N PRO A 97 17.69 1.03 -23.02
CA PRO A 97 18.90 1.74 -22.65
C PRO A 97 19.34 1.42 -21.23
N ARG A 98 20.67 1.35 -21.00
CA ARG A 98 21.19 1.04 -19.66
C ARG A 98 20.76 2.13 -18.66
N PRO A 99 20.02 1.80 -17.59
CA PRO A 99 19.65 2.77 -16.58
C PRO A 99 20.80 3.04 -15.60
N ASP A 100 20.85 4.26 -15.06
CA ASP A 100 21.68 4.60 -13.91
C ASP A 100 21.12 3.96 -12.65
N VAL A 101 19.78 4.04 -12.49
CA VAL A 101 19.03 3.42 -11.40
C VAL A 101 17.89 2.60 -11.96
N VAL A 102 17.75 1.36 -11.49
CA VAL A 102 16.56 0.52 -11.67
C VAL A 102 15.77 0.54 -10.36
N VAL A 103 14.49 0.88 -10.45
CA VAL A 103 13.54 0.86 -9.33
C VAL A 103 12.52 -0.24 -9.60
N VAL A 104 12.39 -1.18 -8.68
CA VAL A 104 11.45 -2.29 -8.85
C VAL A 104 10.47 -2.30 -7.68
N LEU A 105 9.18 -2.39 -7.99
CA LEU A 105 8.11 -2.52 -7.00
C LEU A 105 7.84 -4.00 -6.67
N THR A 106 6.73 -4.28 -6.00
CA THR A 106 6.42 -5.63 -5.49
C THR A 106 5.41 -6.42 -6.32
N THR A 107 4.90 -5.86 -7.41
CA THR A 107 3.89 -6.52 -8.26
C THR A 107 4.45 -6.83 -9.66
N PRO A 108 4.47 -8.12 -10.06
CA PRO A 108 4.10 -9.30 -9.28
C PRO A 108 5.16 -9.68 -8.22
N PRO A 109 4.81 -10.53 -7.22
CA PRO A 109 5.78 -10.98 -6.22
C PRO A 109 7.08 -11.49 -6.85
N MET A 110 8.25 -11.20 -6.28
CA MET A 110 9.58 -11.65 -6.77
C MET A 110 10.11 -10.94 -8.03
N ILE A 111 9.39 -10.00 -8.64
CA ILE A 111 9.91 -9.23 -9.79
C ILE A 111 11.21 -8.46 -9.45
N SER A 112 11.43 -8.20 -8.18
CA SER A 112 12.64 -7.58 -7.63
C SER A 112 13.94 -8.34 -7.95
N LEU A 113 13.87 -9.63 -8.27
CA LEU A 113 15.02 -10.40 -8.77
C LEU A 113 15.58 -9.81 -10.08
N LEU A 114 14.71 -9.23 -10.92
CA LEU A 114 15.13 -8.54 -12.14
C LEU A 114 15.96 -7.27 -11.82
N GLY A 115 15.63 -6.57 -10.73
CA GLY A 115 16.45 -5.47 -10.23
C GLY A 115 17.85 -5.91 -9.80
N GLY A 116 17.93 -7.03 -9.07
CA GLY A 116 19.21 -7.65 -8.70
C GLY A 116 20.03 -8.07 -9.92
N TRP A 117 19.39 -8.68 -10.92
CA TRP A 117 20.00 -9.01 -12.20
C TRP A 117 20.57 -7.75 -12.90
N THR A 118 19.75 -6.72 -13.08
CA THR A 118 20.13 -5.46 -13.74
C THR A 118 21.33 -4.81 -13.03
N ARG A 119 21.34 -4.86 -11.68
CA ARG A 119 22.49 -4.38 -10.90
C ARG A 119 23.76 -5.14 -11.21
N LEU A 120 23.70 -6.48 -11.23
CA LEU A 120 24.89 -7.32 -11.37
C LEU A 120 25.47 -7.30 -12.79
N PHE A 121 24.60 -7.42 -13.80
CA PHE A 121 25.01 -7.62 -15.19
C PHE A 121 25.03 -6.32 -16.01
N ARG A 122 24.16 -5.36 -15.70
CA ARG A 122 24.13 -4.07 -16.37
C ARG A 122 24.80 -2.94 -15.58
N ARG A 123 25.35 -3.26 -14.38
CA ARG A 123 26.05 -2.32 -13.49
C ARG A 123 25.21 -1.08 -13.13
N SER A 124 23.90 -1.24 -13.04
CA SER A 124 22.96 -0.21 -12.60
C SER A 124 22.86 -0.20 -11.08
N LYS A 125 22.42 0.89 -10.47
CA LYS A 125 22.02 0.90 -9.06
C LYS A 125 20.62 0.33 -8.93
N PHE A 126 20.35 -0.44 -7.87
CA PHE A 126 19.05 -1.07 -7.65
C PHE A 126 18.40 -0.52 -6.38
N VAL A 127 17.21 0.05 -6.52
CA VAL A 127 16.31 0.47 -5.44
C VAL A 127 15.09 -0.44 -5.45
N TYR A 128 14.84 -1.13 -4.34
CA TYR A 128 13.67 -1.96 -4.16
C TYR A 128 12.60 -1.19 -3.39
N TRP A 129 11.52 -0.80 -4.09
CA TRP A 129 10.39 -0.08 -3.49
C TRP A 129 9.33 -1.08 -3.04
N VAL A 130 9.32 -1.36 -1.73
CA VAL A 130 8.50 -2.42 -1.11
C VAL A 130 7.15 -1.86 -0.70
N MET A 131 6.11 -2.23 -1.44
CA MET A 131 4.72 -1.95 -1.08
C MET A 131 4.18 -2.98 -0.11
N ASP A 132 4.55 -4.24 -0.33
CA ASP A 132 4.11 -5.41 0.39
C ASP A 132 5.30 -6.32 0.71
N ILE A 133 5.41 -6.82 1.94
CA ILE A 133 6.49 -7.73 2.33
C ILE A 133 6.12 -9.18 1.97
N TYR A 134 6.59 -9.64 0.81
CA TYR A 134 6.48 -11.03 0.38
C TYR A 134 7.67 -11.87 0.86
N PRO A 135 7.45 -13.18 1.15
CA PRO A 135 6.22 -13.95 1.03
C PRO A 135 5.26 -13.85 2.23
N ASP A 136 5.59 -13.06 3.24
CA ASP A 136 4.88 -13.03 4.53
C ASP A 136 3.40 -12.69 4.37
N ILE A 137 3.06 -11.73 3.51
CA ILE A 137 1.65 -11.41 3.21
C ILE A 137 0.92 -12.62 2.67
N ALA A 138 1.50 -13.34 1.70
CA ALA A 138 0.86 -14.53 1.12
C ALA A 138 0.68 -15.65 2.14
N THR A 139 1.64 -15.80 3.05
CA THR A 139 1.58 -16.77 4.14
C THR A 139 0.51 -16.40 5.17
N ARG A 140 0.45 -15.11 5.57
CA ARG A 140 -0.55 -14.61 6.54
C ARG A 140 -1.96 -14.61 5.94
N ALA A 141 -2.08 -14.41 4.63
CA ALA A 141 -3.34 -14.53 3.90
C ALA A 141 -3.79 -15.99 3.67
N GLY A 142 -3.01 -16.99 4.10
CA GLY A 142 -3.33 -18.41 3.91
C GLY A 142 -3.15 -18.94 2.48
N VAL A 143 -2.57 -18.12 1.59
CA VAL A 143 -2.30 -18.53 0.18
C VAL A 143 -1.11 -19.48 0.09
N LEU A 144 -0.14 -19.34 0.99
CA LEU A 144 1.03 -20.19 1.11
C LEU A 144 1.07 -20.87 2.48
N LYS A 145 1.41 -22.18 2.50
CA LYS A 145 1.66 -22.88 3.77
C LYS A 145 2.93 -22.32 4.42
N LYS A 146 2.84 -21.96 5.72
CA LYS A 146 3.91 -21.27 6.48
C LYS A 146 5.25 -22.02 6.46
N PHE A 147 5.24 -23.34 6.48
CA PHE A 147 6.44 -24.20 6.53
C PHE A 147 6.58 -25.11 5.29
N GLY A 148 5.99 -24.72 4.17
CA GLY A 148 6.12 -25.48 2.93
C GLY A 148 7.44 -25.17 2.19
N PRO A 149 7.95 -26.10 1.36
CA PRO A 149 9.18 -25.88 0.58
C PRO A 149 9.08 -24.65 -0.33
N ILE A 150 7.90 -24.36 -0.87
CA ILE A 150 7.66 -23.19 -1.72
C ILE A 150 7.83 -21.90 -0.91
N SER A 151 7.31 -21.83 0.32
CA SER A 151 7.47 -20.64 1.16
C SER A 151 8.92 -20.42 1.58
N GLY A 152 9.68 -21.49 1.79
CA GLY A 152 11.12 -21.44 2.05
C GLY A 152 11.91 -20.86 0.88
N ILE A 153 11.66 -21.34 -0.34
CA ILE A 153 12.28 -20.83 -1.56
C ILE A 153 11.91 -19.35 -1.77
N TRP A 154 10.64 -18.99 -1.59
CA TRP A 154 10.23 -17.60 -1.74
C TRP A 154 10.85 -16.68 -0.70
N SER A 155 10.98 -17.14 0.54
CA SER A 155 11.69 -16.41 1.59
C SER A 155 13.15 -16.18 1.24
N LEU A 156 13.84 -17.21 0.72
CA LEU A 156 15.23 -17.10 0.26
C LEU A 156 15.37 -16.10 -0.89
N LEU A 157 14.51 -16.19 -1.91
CA LEU A 157 14.51 -15.28 -3.05
C LEU A 157 14.19 -13.84 -2.63
N GLY A 158 13.27 -13.65 -1.69
CA GLY A 158 12.99 -12.35 -1.07
C GLY A 158 14.21 -11.79 -0.37
N GLN A 159 14.91 -12.59 0.43
CA GLN A 159 16.16 -12.20 1.09
C GLN A 159 17.26 -11.82 0.09
N VAL A 160 17.38 -12.54 -1.02
CA VAL A 160 18.30 -12.19 -2.11
C VAL A 160 17.97 -10.81 -2.66
N SER A 161 16.68 -10.52 -2.93
CA SER A 161 16.23 -9.22 -3.43
C SER A 161 16.59 -8.08 -2.47
N TYR A 162 16.26 -8.21 -1.19
CA TYR A 162 16.58 -7.20 -0.19
C TYR A 162 18.10 -6.96 -0.05
N ARG A 163 18.91 -8.02 -0.05
CA ARG A 163 20.38 -7.92 0.10
C ARG A 163 21.09 -7.44 -1.16
N THR A 164 20.50 -7.67 -2.32
CA THR A 164 21.04 -7.16 -3.58
C THR A 164 20.62 -5.73 -3.88
N ALA A 165 19.61 -5.17 -3.21
CA ALA A 165 19.27 -3.77 -3.35
C ALA A 165 20.37 -2.85 -2.77
N ASN A 166 20.59 -1.69 -3.40
CA ASN A 166 21.42 -0.62 -2.83
C ASN A 166 20.65 0.07 -1.71
N ARG A 167 19.36 0.28 -1.92
CA ARG A 167 18.38 0.75 -0.91
C ARG A 167 17.09 -0.03 -1.04
N VAL A 168 16.44 -0.21 0.09
CA VAL A 168 15.08 -0.74 0.20
C VAL A 168 14.21 0.40 0.72
N VAL A 169 13.20 0.78 -0.04
CA VAL A 169 12.22 1.80 0.39
C VAL A 169 10.99 1.08 0.90
N VAL A 170 10.54 1.44 2.10
CA VAL A 170 9.32 0.92 2.76
C VAL A 170 8.38 2.06 3.11
N LEU A 171 7.12 1.73 3.40
CA LEU A 171 6.03 2.71 3.55
C LEU A 171 5.81 3.18 4.99
N GLY A 172 6.44 2.53 5.96
CA GLY A 172 6.25 2.85 7.38
C GLY A 172 7.38 2.33 8.25
N SER A 173 7.43 2.85 9.47
CA SER A 173 8.42 2.49 10.49
C SER A 173 8.26 1.03 10.96
N ASP A 174 7.04 0.53 11.02
CA ASP A 174 6.71 -0.85 11.34
C ASP A 174 7.22 -1.84 10.25
N MET A 175 7.10 -1.48 8.97
CA MET A 175 7.67 -2.24 7.86
C MET A 175 9.22 -2.24 7.91
N LYS A 176 9.84 -1.09 8.23
CA LYS A 176 11.29 -1.01 8.43
C LYS A 176 11.74 -1.97 9.52
N GLN A 177 11.09 -1.94 10.68
CA GLN A 177 11.38 -2.85 11.78
C GLN A 177 11.18 -4.32 11.40
N ALA A 178 10.14 -4.65 10.61
CA ALA A 178 9.93 -6.00 10.11
C ALA A 178 11.10 -6.50 9.24
N LEU A 179 11.66 -5.66 8.38
CA LEU A 179 12.82 -6.00 7.57
C LEU A 179 14.11 -6.07 8.39
N VAL A 180 14.30 -5.21 9.39
CA VAL A 180 15.44 -5.28 10.33
C VAL A 180 15.41 -6.61 11.08
N ARG A 181 14.26 -7.04 11.60
CA ARG A 181 14.09 -8.38 12.22
C ARG A 181 14.41 -9.53 11.26
N LYS A 182 14.28 -9.32 9.96
CA LYS A 182 14.70 -10.28 8.92
C LYS A 182 16.20 -10.19 8.58
N GLY A 183 16.98 -9.41 9.31
CA GLY A 183 18.43 -9.27 9.12
C GLY A 183 18.84 -8.36 7.96
N ILE A 184 17.98 -7.46 7.52
CA ILE A 184 18.36 -6.42 6.56
C ILE A 184 18.94 -5.24 7.35
N ALA A 185 20.13 -4.77 6.92
CA ALA A 185 20.81 -3.70 7.63
C ALA A 185 19.97 -2.40 7.58
N GLU A 186 19.74 -1.82 8.75
CA GLU A 186 18.87 -0.64 8.91
C GLU A 186 19.29 0.52 8.01
N ARG A 187 20.60 0.77 7.84
CA ARG A 187 21.15 1.81 6.96
C ARG A 187 20.80 1.65 5.48
N ASN A 188 20.34 0.46 5.07
CA ASN A 188 19.93 0.18 3.70
C ASN A 188 18.41 0.35 3.52
N ILE A 189 17.67 0.64 4.60
CA ILE A 189 16.22 0.77 4.57
C ILE A 189 15.85 2.23 4.76
N GLU A 190 15.18 2.80 3.78
CA GLU A 190 14.62 4.15 3.82
C GLU A 190 13.10 4.06 4.00
N VAL A 191 12.54 4.92 4.85
CA VAL A 191 11.07 5.02 5.01
C VAL A 191 10.61 6.21 4.18
N ILE A 192 9.88 5.94 3.10
CA ILE A 192 9.17 6.96 2.33
C ILE A 192 7.72 6.51 2.26
N GLN A 193 6.87 7.19 3.03
CA GLN A 193 5.45 6.89 3.08
C GLN A 193 4.78 7.11 1.72
N THR A 194 3.65 6.46 1.48
CA THR A 194 2.79 6.79 0.35
C THR A 194 2.23 8.20 0.51
N TRP A 195 1.70 8.74 -0.57
CA TRP A 195 1.22 10.11 -0.62
C TRP A 195 -0.14 10.20 -1.31
N ALA A 196 -0.76 11.34 -1.24
CA ALA A 196 -1.81 11.76 -2.15
C ALA A 196 -1.43 13.10 -2.77
N CYS A 197 -2.13 13.49 -3.81
CA CYS A 197 -1.91 14.77 -4.47
C CYS A 197 -2.92 15.79 -3.96
N ILE A 198 -2.44 16.87 -3.34
CA ILE A 198 -3.29 17.94 -2.77
C ILE A 198 -4.14 18.66 -3.83
N GLN A 199 -3.72 18.62 -5.10
CA GLN A 199 -4.47 19.17 -6.22
C GLN A 199 -5.59 18.23 -6.71
N GLN A 200 -5.54 16.96 -6.36
CA GLN A 200 -6.52 15.94 -6.78
C GLN A 200 -7.49 15.58 -5.67
N ILE A 201 -7.06 15.67 -4.40
CA ILE A 201 -7.91 15.41 -3.23
C ILE A 201 -7.81 16.61 -2.31
N TYR A 202 -8.91 17.33 -2.21
CA TYR A 202 -9.07 18.54 -1.42
C TYR A 202 -10.41 18.50 -0.68
N PRO A 203 -10.54 19.22 0.44
CA PRO A 203 -11.80 19.34 1.16
C PRO A 203 -12.85 20.02 0.31
N VAL A 204 -14.04 19.44 0.23
CA VAL A 204 -15.23 20.01 -0.40
C VAL A 204 -16.20 20.37 0.71
N LEU A 205 -16.76 21.58 0.67
CA LEU A 205 -17.76 22.03 1.64
C LEU A 205 -19.04 21.18 1.51
N ASP A 206 -19.72 20.97 2.62
CA ASP A 206 -20.91 20.10 2.64
C ASP A 206 -22.02 20.61 1.70
N GLU A 207 -22.18 21.94 1.57
CA GLU A 207 -23.11 22.62 0.68
C GLU A 207 -22.80 22.45 -0.81
N ASP A 208 -21.52 22.32 -1.16
CA ASP A 208 -21.04 22.14 -2.53
C ASP A 208 -20.85 20.67 -2.91
N ASN A 209 -21.05 19.75 -1.97
CA ASN A 209 -20.74 18.33 -2.15
C ASN A 209 -21.88 17.57 -2.79
N GLU A 210 -21.77 17.29 -4.09
CA GLU A 210 -22.77 16.53 -4.85
C GLU A 210 -22.91 15.10 -4.34
N PHE A 211 -21.80 14.41 -4.05
CA PHE A 211 -21.84 13.05 -3.53
C PHE A 211 -22.59 12.99 -2.18
N ARG A 212 -22.41 14.02 -1.32
CA ARG A 212 -23.12 14.13 -0.05
C ARG A 212 -24.64 14.29 -0.29
N ARG A 213 -25.02 15.20 -1.19
CA ARG A 213 -26.45 15.43 -1.51
C ARG A 213 -27.14 14.18 -2.07
N GLU A 214 -26.44 13.41 -2.90
CA GLU A 214 -27.00 12.22 -3.55
C GLU A 214 -27.03 11.01 -2.61
N HIS A 215 -26.01 10.84 -1.79
CA HIS A 215 -25.80 9.59 -1.09
C HIS A 215 -25.90 9.67 0.43
N LEU A 216 -25.90 10.84 1.07
CA LEU A 216 -25.93 10.92 2.53
C LEU A 216 -27.21 11.58 3.04
N ARG A 217 -27.63 11.16 4.23
CA ARG A 217 -28.72 11.79 4.97
C ARG A 217 -28.16 12.90 5.85
N THR A 218 -28.72 14.10 5.75
CA THR A 218 -28.17 15.31 6.43
C THR A 218 -28.39 15.32 7.94
N ASP A 219 -29.36 14.56 8.42
CA ASP A 219 -29.73 14.41 9.84
C ASP A 219 -29.00 13.25 10.54
N ARG A 220 -28.03 12.61 9.87
CA ARG A 220 -27.34 11.42 10.37
C ARG A 220 -25.82 11.56 10.29
N PHE A 221 -25.16 10.98 11.27
CA PHE A 221 -23.69 10.86 11.28
C PHE A 221 -23.26 9.66 10.44
N THR A 222 -22.56 9.92 9.34
CA THR A 222 -22.11 8.86 8.41
C THR A 222 -20.66 8.50 8.64
N VAL A 223 -20.39 7.21 8.84
CA VAL A 223 -19.05 6.61 8.83
C VAL A 223 -18.86 5.87 7.50
N MET A 224 -17.86 6.26 6.71
CA MET A 224 -17.63 5.66 5.39
C MET A 224 -16.34 4.85 5.37
N TYR A 225 -16.40 3.63 4.82
CA TYR A 225 -15.24 2.90 4.35
C TYR A 225 -15.10 3.08 2.85
N SER A 226 -13.96 3.55 2.35
CA SER A 226 -13.72 3.73 0.92
C SER A 226 -12.49 2.96 0.45
N GLY A 227 -12.66 2.12 -0.57
CA GLY A 227 -11.60 1.40 -1.27
C GLY A 227 -11.73 -0.12 -1.26
N ASN A 228 -10.62 -0.84 -1.51
CA ASN A 228 -10.61 -2.29 -1.59
C ASN A 228 -10.89 -2.96 -0.23
N MET A 229 -11.94 -3.78 -0.15
CA MET A 229 -12.28 -4.64 0.99
C MET A 229 -11.54 -5.99 0.86
N GLY A 230 -10.21 -5.92 0.89
CA GLY A 230 -9.32 -7.08 0.69
C GLY A 230 -9.16 -7.96 1.94
N THR A 231 -8.38 -9.04 1.79
CA THR A 231 -8.15 -10.04 2.86
C THR A 231 -7.33 -9.51 4.04
N CYS A 232 -6.61 -8.40 3.87
CA CYS A 232 -5.83 -7.78 4.95
C CYS A 232 -6.67 -6.92 5.90
N HIS A 233 -7.93 -6.67 5.58
CA HIS A 233 -8.83 -5.90 6.44
C HIS A 233 -9.61 -6.80 7.40
N THR A 234 -9.95 -6.30 8.59
CA THR A 234 -10.86 -6.94 9.53
C THR A 234 -12.12 -6.10 9.68
N PHE A 235 -13.28 -6.77 9.75
CA PHE A 235 -14.57 -6.10 9.90
C PHE A 235 -15.44 -6.75 10.99
N ASP A 236 -14.93 -7.73 11.73
CA ASP A 236 -15.78 -8.52 12.65
C ASP A 236 -16.31 -7.67 13.81
N SER A 237 -15.47 -6.83 14.44
CA SER A 237 -15.91 -5.89 15.48
C SER A 237 -16.83 -4.80 14.91
N VAL A 238 -16.54 -4.32 13.70
CA VAL A 238 -17.39 -3.34 13.00
C VAL A 238 -18.78 -3.91 12.76
N VAL A 239 -18.87 -5.12 12.20
CA VAL A 239 -20.15 -5.81 11.94
C VAL A 239 -20.93 -6.06 13.24
N LYS A 240 -20.24 -6.55 14.29
CA LYS A 240 -20.86 -6.77 15.60
C LYS A 240 -21.35 -5.46 16.20
N GLY A 241 -20.52 -4.40 16.15
CA GLY A 241 -20.87 -3.08 16.66
C GLY A 241 -22.08 -2.47 15.92
N ILE A 242 -22.10 -2.51 14.59
CA ILE A 242 -23.25 -2.01 13.81
C ILE A 242 -24.55 -2.78 14.17
N LYS A 243 -24.46 -4.11 14.32
CA LYS A 243 -25.62 -4.94 14.71
C LYS A 243 -26.12 -4.70 16.14
N SER A 244 -25.25 -4.25 17.03
CA SER A 244 -25.62 -3.98 18.43
C SER A 244 -26.25 -2.61 18.63
N LEU A 245 -26.25 -1.75 17.60
CA LEU A 245 -26.90 -0.44 17.67
C LEU A 245 -28.44 -0.61 17.79
N GLU A 246 -29.04 0.13 18.71
CA GLU A 246 -30.51 0.14 18.90
C GLU A 246 -31.22 0.70 17.67
N ARG A 247 -32.45 0.31 17.47
CA ARG A 247 -33.30 0.88 16.40
C ARG A 247 -33.48 2.39 16.63
N GLY A 248 -33.34 3.16 15.54
CA GLY A 248 -33.50 4.62 15.59
C GLY A 248 -32.23 5.41 15.96
N HIS A 249 -31.09 4.73 16.12
CA HIS A 249 -29.80 5.44 16.29
C HIS A 249 -29.50 6.39 15.10
N PRO A 250 -28.78 7.49 15.32
CA PRO A 250 -28.56 8.53 14.29
C PRO A 250 -27.32 8.25 13.41
N PHE A 251 -26.91 6.99 13.22
CA PHE A 251 -25.69 6.65 12.49
C PHE A 251 -26.00 5.94 11.17
N ASP A 252 -25.19 6.25 10.14
CA ASP A 252 -25.17 5.55 8.86
C ASP A 252 -23.77 5.02 8.57
N PHE A 253 -23.72 3.87 7.87
CA PHE A 253 -22.48 3.22 7.48
C PHE A 253 -22.46 3.01 5.97
N LEU A 254 -21.49 3.64 5.29
CA LEU A 254 -21.36 3.58 3.85
C LEU A 254 -20.09 2.83 3.46
N PHE A 255 -20.24 1.77 2.68
CA PHE A 255 -19.12 0.98 2.15
C PHE A 255 -19.00 1.23 0.66
N VAL A 256 -17.94 1.93 0.26
CA VAL A 256 -17.64 2.31 -1.14
C VAL A 256 -16.50 1.44 -1.66
N GLY A 257 -16.72 0.75 -2.77
CA GLY A 257 -15.72 -0.08 -3.41
C GLY A 257 -16.09 -1.56 -3.50
N ALA A 258 -15.10 -2.41 -3.71
CA ALA A 258 -15.26 -3.85 -3.86
C ALA A 258 -14.10 -4.60 -3.20
N GLY A 259 -14.11 -5.93 -3.25
CA GLY A 259 -13.04 -6.77 -2.73
C GLY A 259 -13.55 -8.11 -2.22
N LYS A 260 -12.63 -8.99 -1.84
CA LYS A 260 -13.00 -10.36 -1.41
C LYS A 260 -13.91 -10.43 -0.20
N LYS A 261 -13.92 -9.39 0.65
CA LYS A 261 -14.79 -9.33 1.84
C LYS A 261 -16.10 -8.58 1.60
N SER A 262 -16.31 -8.00 0.43
CA SER A 262 -17.51 -7.21 0.16
C SER A 262 -18.80 -8.07 0.17
N GLU A 263 -18.75 -9.29 -0.37
CA GLU A 263 -19.89 -10.21 -0.35
C GLU A 263 -20.22 -10.68 1.08
N GLU A 264 -19.18 -10.98 1.87
CA GLU A 264 -19.34 -11.34 3.28
C GLU A 264 -19.99 -10.19 4.08
N LEU A 265 -19.54 -8.95 3.86
CA LEU A 265 -20.12 -7.77 4.49
C LEU A 265 -21.60 -7.57 4.07
N ARG A 266 -21.90 -7.70 2.79
CA ARG A 266 -23.28 -7.64 2.28
C ARG A 266 -24.15 -8.72 2.88
N SER A 267 -23.66 -9.95 2.98
CA SER A 267 -24.39 -11.05 3.63
C SER A 267 -24.66 -10.76 5.12
N LYS A 268 -23.67 -10.24 5.84
CA LYS A 268 -23.80 -9.96 7.28
C LYS A 268 -24.64 -8.72 7.61
N LEU A 269 -24.65 -7.69 6.77
CA LEU A 269 -25.26 -6.39 7.02
C LEU A 269 -26.41 -6.04 6.06
N GLY A 270 -26.69 -6.88 5.08
CA GLY A 270 -27.68 -6.61 4.02
C GLY A 270 -29.08 -6.31 4.53
N HIS A 271 -29.50 -6.93 5.65
CA HIS A 271 -30.81 -6.67 6.30
C HIS A 271 -30.93 -5.23 6.83
N LEU A 272 -29.85 -4.49 6.97
CA LEU A 272 -29.85 -3.07 7.36
C LEU A 272 -29.88 -2.10 6.16
N GLN A 273 -29.89 -2.61 4.93
CA GLN A 273 -29.99 -1.78 3.72
C GLN A 273 -31.42 -1.23 3.56
N GLU A 274 -32.48 -1.99 3.92
CA GLU A 274 -33.84 -1.54 3.82
C GLU A 274 -34.12 -0.31 4.69
N SER A 275 -33.47 -0.23 5.86
CA SER A 275 -33.56 0.96 6.73
C SER A 275 -32.66 2.11 6.28
N GLY A 276 -31.80 1.89 5.28
CA GLY A 276 -30.77 2.84 4.84
C GLY A 276 -29.62 3.02 5.81
N THR A 277 -29.57 2.27 6.93
CA THR A 277 -28.49 2.34 7.93
C THR A 277 -27.14 1.88 7.37
N VAL A 278 -27.15 0.87 6.50
CA VAL A 278 -25.96 0.38 5.80
C VAL A 278 -26.19 0.49 4.30
N ARG A 279 -25.22 1.05 3.59
CA ARG A 279 -25.26 1.15 2.13
C ARG A 279 -23.94 0.73 1.51
N PHE A 280 -24.02 0.20 0.30
CA PHE A 280 -22.88 -0.25 -0.48
C PHE A 280 -22.90 0.41 -1.85
N LEU A 281 -21.83 1.11 -2.18
CA LEU A 281 -21.63 1.76 -3.49
C LEU A 281 -20.42 1.14 -4.21
N PRO A 282 -20.38 1.21 -5.54
CA PRO A 282 -19.22 0.82 -6.33
C PRO A 282 -18.03 1.78 -6.08
N TYR A 283 -16.87 1.45 -6.64
CA TYR A 283 -15.74 2.39 -6.69
C TYR A 283 -16.17 3.70 -7.33
N GLN A 284 -15.69 4.79 -6.75
CA GLN A 284 -15.85 6.11 -7.34
C GLN A 284 -14.72 6.39 -8.33
N GLU A 285 -15.04 7.14 -9.38
CA GLU A 285 -14.06 7.61 -10.34
C GLU A 285 -13.10 8.62 -9.68
N ARG A 286 -11.90 8.76 -10.26
CA ARG A 286 -10.82 9.56 -9.68
C ARG A 286 -11.21 11.03 -9.55
N GLU A 287 -11.95 11.53 -10.52
CA GLU A 287 -12.44 12.90 -10.61
C GLU A 287 -13.40 13.23 -9.45
N ASN A 288 -14.12 12.23 -8.96
CA ASN A 288 -15.11 12.35 -7.90
C ASN A 288 -14.53 12.08 -6.50
N LEU A 289 -13.24 11.78 -6.38
CA LEU A 289 -12.66 11.40 -5.09
C LEU A 289 -12.71 12.50 -4.04
N SER A 290 -12.54 13.79 -4.42
CA SER A 290 -12.65 14.89 -3.47
C SER A 290 -14.05 14.98 -2.88
N HIS A 291 -15.08 14.87 -3.71
CA HIS A 291 -16.48 14.88 -3.27
C HIS A 291 -16.79 13.68 -2.38
N SER A 292 -16.45 12.46 -2.83
CA SER A 292 -16.77 11.24 -2.08
C SER A 292 -16.00 11.16 -0.75
N LEU A 293 -14.71 11.51 -0.73
CA LEU A 293 -13.90 11.46 0.50
C LEU A 293 -14.22 12.60 1.46
N SER A 294 -14.72 13.74 0.99
CA SER A 294 -15.16 14.84 1.86
C SER A 294 -16.60 14.70 2.34
N ALA A 295 -17.37 13.74 1.83
CA ALA A 295 -18.79 13.65 2.13
C ALA A 295 -19.12 13.18 3.56
N PRO A 296 -18.54 12.10 4.12
CA PRO A 296 -18.92 11.57 5.43
C PRO A 296 -18.30 12.41 6.57
N GLU A 297 -18.87 12.25 7.76
CA GLU A 297 -18.34 12.86 8.98
C GLU A 297 -17.05 12.19 9.45
N ALA A 298 -16.88 10.89 9.21
CA ALA A 298 -15.66 10.15 9.54
C ALA A 298 -15.40 8.99 8.57
N HIS A 299 -14.13 8.58 8.43
CA HIS A 299 -13.75 7.43 7.64
C HIS A 299 -13.30 6.26 8.50
N LEU A 300 -13.83 5.08 8.19
CA LEU A 300 -13.38 3.82 8.74
C LEU A 300 -12.18 3.30 7.95
N ILE A 301 -11.10 3.00 8.66
CA ILE A 301 -9.95 2.26 8.13
C ILE A 301 -9.74 1.03 9.01
N THR A 302 -9.50 -0.12 8.43
CA THR A 302 -9.26 -1.36 9.17
C THR A 302 -7.98 -2.04 8.71
N LEU A 303 -7.30 -2.73 9.62
CA LEU A 303 -6.21 -3.64 9.31
C LEU A 303 -6.23 -4.81 10.30
N ASP A 304 -6.20 -6.03 9.78
CA ASP A 304 -6.07 -7.22 10.61
C ASP A 304 -4.65 -7.29 11.19
N PRO A 305 -4.49 -7.40 12.52
CA PRO A 305 -3.18 -7.38 13.20
C PRO A 305 -2.15 -8.36 12.64
N LYS A 306 -2.60 -9.45 12.04
CA LYS A 306 -1.67 -10.41 11.42
C LYS A 306 -0.89 -9.82 10.24
N PHE A 307 -1.30 -8.67 9.69
CA PHE A 307 -0.61 -7.96 8.61
C PHE A 307 0.20 -6.76 9.06
N ASP A 308 0.27 -6.49 10.38
CA ASP A 308 1.07 -5.39 10.89
C ASP A 308 2.53 -5.49 10.46
N GLY A 309 3.07 -4.37 10.01
CA GLY A 309 4.43 -4.27 9.50
C GLY A 309 4.67 -4.98 8.16
N LEU A 310 3.64 -5.49 7.50
CA LEU A 310 3.77 -6.14 6.19
C LEU A 310 3.29 -5.26 5.03
N LEU A 311 2.38 -4.35 5.31
CA LEU A 311 1.83 -3.34 4.39
C LEU A 311 1.29 -2.14 5.20
N VAL A 312 1.05 -1.02 4.53
CA VAL A 312 0.37 0.15 5.11
C VAL A 312 -0.86 0.48 4.28
N PRO A 313 -2.06 0.53 4.87
CA PRO A 313 -3.26 0.95 4.16
C PRO A 313 -3.17 2.40 3.68
N SER A 314 -3.03 2.61 2.38
CA SER A 314 -2.86 3.94 1.77
C SER A 314 -4.08 4.87 1.88
N LYS A 315 -5.23 4.33 2.28
CA LYS A 315 -6.49 5.10 2.43
C LYS A 315 -6.36 6.29 3.37
N VAL A 316 -5.53 6.17 4.42
CA VAL A 316 -5.32 7.23 5.42
C VAL A 316 -4.90 8.55 4.78
N TYR A 317 -4.06 8.52 3.75
CA TYR A 317 -3.55 9.72 3.09
C TYR A 317 -4.64 10.46 2.32
N GLY A 318 -5.54 9.75 1.63
CA GLY A 318 -6.70 10.34 0.96
C GLY A 318 -7.71 10.94 1.94
N VAL A 319 -7.96 10.26 3.06
CA VAL A 319 -8.86 10.76 4.11
C VAL A 319 -8.32 12.03 4.75
N MET A 320 -7.04 12.05 5.10
CA MET A 320 -6.37 13.24 5.63
C MET A 320 -6.36 14.39 4.60
N ALA A 321 -6.13 14.07 3.31
CA ALA A 321 -6.19 15.04 2.23
C ALA A 321 -7.58 15.68 2.08
N ALA A 322 -8.65 14.93 2.35
CA ALA A 322 -10.04 15.41 2.36
C ALA A 322 -10.45 16.10 3.67
N ALA A 323 -9.52 16.32 4.61
CA ALA A 323 -9.75 16.92 5.92
C ALA A 323 -10.86 16.21 6.73
N ARG A 324 -10.91 14.88 6.69
CA ARG A 324 -11.87 14.10 7.48
C ARG A 324 -11.13 13.26 8.54
N PRO A 325 -11.74 13.05 9.72
CA PRO A 325 -11.14 12.22 10.78
C PRO A 325 -11.19 10.75 10.42
N VAL A 326 -10.26 10.00 11.01
CA VAL A 326 -10.14 8.56 10.82
C VAL A 326 -10.63 7.81 12.05
N LEU A 327 -11.51 6.84 11.86
CA LEU A 327 -11.81 5.79 12.81
C LEU A 327 -11.03 4.54 12.39
N PHE A 328 -9.96 4.23 13.11
CA PHE A 328 -9.07 3.12 12.79
C PHE A 328 -9.33 1.90 13.67
N VAL A 329 -9.69 0.78 13.05
CA VAL A 329 -9.78 -0.54 13.72
C VAL A 329 -8.53 -1.33 13.40
N GLY A 330 -7.60 -1.41 14.36
CA GLY A 330 -6.30 -2.04 14.19
C GLY A 330 -5.41 -1.93 15.42
N SER A 331 -4.21 -2.50 15.32
CA SER A 331 -3.25 -2.57 16.43
C SER A 331 -2.73 -1.19 16.86
N PRO A 332 -2.38 -1.01 18.14
CA PRO A 332 -1.87 0.26 18.66
C PRO A 332 -0.48 0.64 18.14
N ASN A 333 0.31 -0.34 17.71
CA ASN A 333 1.69 -0.16 17.24
C ASN A 333 1.82 -0.16 15.72
N ASN A 334 0.71 0.05 15.01
CA ASN A 334 0.65 0.13 13.55
C ASN A 334 1.01 1.55 13.08
N GLU A 335 1.53 1.69 11.87
CA GLU A 335 1.88 3.00 11.26
C GLU A 335 0.69 3.97 11.28
N ILE A 336 -0.55 3.49 10.98
CA ILE A 336 -1.74 4.34 11.00
C ILE A 336 -2.04 4.83 12.41
N ALA A 337 -1.98 3.95 13.42
CA ALA A 337 -2.18 4.34 14.81
C ALA A 337 -1.16 5.39 15.25
N GLN A 338 0.08 5.32 14.77
CA GLN A 338 1.10 6.33 15.01
C GLN A 338 0.72 7.67 14.35
N ILE A 339 0.32 7.64 13.06
CA ILE A 339 -0.15 8.83 12.35
C ILE A 339 -1.31 9.50 13.09
N LEU A 340 -2.29 8.73 13.58
CA LEU A 340 -3.43 9.29 14.32
C LEU A 340 -3.00 10.01 15.61
N ARG A 341 -2.03 9.45 16.35
CA ARG A 341 -1.49 10.08 17.55
C ARG A 341 -0.73 11.38 17.21
N ASP A 342 0.19 11.31 16.23
CA ASP A 342 1.07 12.43 15.87
C ASP A 342 0.30 13.60 15.25
N ALA A 343 -0.74 13.29 14.47
CA ALA A 343 -1.57 14.28 13.79
C ALA A 343 -2.82 14.69 14.58
N ASN A 344 -3.15 14.00 15.69
CA ASN A 344 -4.42 14.16 16.40
C ASN A 344 -5.63 14.15 15.44
N CYS A 345 -5.67 13.18 14.51
CA CYS A 345 -6.60 13.20 13.37
C CYS A 345 -7.63 12.05 13.38
N GLY A 346 -7.86 11.43 14.54
CA GLY A 346 -8.84 10.34 14.62
C GLY A 346 -8.78 9.53 15.90
N VAL A 347 -9.54 8.45 15.91
CA VAL A 347 -9.70 7.54 17.04
C VAL A 347 -9.31 6.12 16.62
N ARG A 348 -8.60 5.40 17.49
CA ARG A 348 -8.26 3.99 17.29
C ARG A 348 -9.11 3.10 18.18
N VAL A 349 -9.53 1.97 17.64
CA VAL A 349 -10.26 0.91 18.33
C VAL A 349 -9.52 -0.42 18.16
N ASP A 350 -9.53 -1.28 19.17
CA ASP A 350 -8.95 -2.61 19.07
C ASP A 350 -9.77 -3.50 18.09
N PRO A 351 -9.12 -4.40 17.36
CA PRO A 351 -9.78 -5.20 16.31
C PRO A 351 -10.93 -6.08 16.78
N ASP A 352 -10.89 -6.52 18.04
CA ASP A 352 -11.91 -7.40 18.63
C ASP A 352 -12.93 -6.66 19.51
N ASP A 353 -12.80 -5.34 19.63
CA ASP A 353 -13.62 -4.51 20.52
C ASP A 353 -14.82 -3.90 19.77
N ALA A 354 -15.91 -4.63 19.72
CA ALA A 354 -17.15 -4.18 19.10
C ALA A 354 -17.82 -3.03 19.89
N GLN A 355 -17.76 -3.06 21.22
CA GLN A 355 -18.30 -1.99 22.05
C GLN A 355 -17.48 -0.71 21.91
N GLY A 356 -16.15 -0.81 21.93
CA GLY A 356 -15.25 0.32 21.69
C GLY A 356 -15.47 0.95 20.31
N PHE A 357 -15.82 0.15 19.28
CA PHE A 357 -16.22 0.69 17.98
C PHE A 357 -17.48 1.55 18.08
N VAL A 358 -18.52 1.07 18.77
CA VAL A 358 -19.77 1.82 18.98
C VAL A 358 -19.51 3.09 19.78
N ASP A 359 -18.71 3.01 20.85
CA ASP A 359 -18.40 4.16 21.72
C ASP A 359 -17.57 5.20 20.95
N ALA A 360 -16.64 4.77 20.08
CA ALA A 360 -15.89 5.68 19.21
C ALA A 360 -16.81 6.41 18.20
N VAL A 361 -17.76 5.71 17.57
CA VAL A 361 -18.75 6.33 16.68
C VAL A 361 -19.61 7.34 17.45
N LYS A 362 -20.13 6.98 18.62
CA LYS A 362 -20.91 7.88 19.49
C LYS A 362 -20.09 9.12 19.90
N SER A 363 -18.85 8.93 20.31
CA SER A 363 -17.94 10.02 20.72
C SER A 363 -17.72 11.01 19.59
N LEU A 364 -17.45 10.53 18.37
CA LEU A 364 -17.28 11.37 17.19
C LEU A 364 -18.56 12.14 16.82
N ALA A 365 -19.73 11.50 16.96
CA ALA A 365 -20.99 12.12 16.66
C ALA A 365 -21.48 13.13 17.72
N THR A 366 -21.09 12.94 18.98
CA THR A 366 -21.51 13.82 20.09
C THR A 366 -20.79 15.19 20.04
N ASP A 367 -19.53 15.22 19.61
CA ASP A 367 -18.72 16.43 19.52
C ASP A 367 -18.27 16.67 18.08
N LEU A 368 -19.18 17.21 17.27
CA LEU A 368 -18.92 17.48 15.85
C LEU A 368 -17.82 18.51 15.62
N GLU A 369 -17.67 19.49 16.52
CA GLU A 369 -16.61 20.49 16.39
C GLU A 369 -15.22 19.86 16.58
N ARG A 370 -15.06 19.06 17.64
CA ARG A 370 -13.83 18.28 17.85
C ARG A 370 -13.57 17.34 16.68
N THR A 371 -14.60 16.70 16.14
CA THR A 371 -14.49 15.78 15.02
C THR A 371 -14.02 16.49 13.75
N ARG A 372 -14.54 17.69 13.45
CA ARG A 372 -14.04 18.54 12.37
C ARG A 372 -12.60 18.97 12.61
N GLN A 373 -12.27 19.37 13.83
CA GLN A 373 -10.90 19.80 14.18
C GLN A 373 -9.89 18.65 14.00
N MET A 374 -10.25 17.38 14.27
CA MET A 374 -9.43 16.22 13.94
C MET A 374 -9.15 16.12 12.42
N GLY A 375 -10.16 16.35 11.60
CA GLY A 375 -9.99 16.38 10.14
C GLY A 375 -9.03 17.48 9.68
N ILE A 376 -9.20 18.70 10.20
CA ILE A 376 -8.32 19.86 9.91
C ILE A 376 -6.87 19.55 10.33
N SER A 377 -6.68 19.02 11.52
CA SER A 377 -5.35 18.61 12.03
C SER A 377 -4.71 17.54 11.13
N GLY A 378 -5.51 16.56 10.69
CA GLY A 378 -5.09 15.55 9.73
C GLY A 378 -4.62 16.16 8.42
N ARG A 379 -5.38 17.09 7.86
CA ARG A 379 -5.01 17.81 6.62
C ARG A 379 -3.72 18.59 6.78
N ALA A 380 -3.55 19.34 7.85
CA ALA A 380 -2.33 20.11 8.10
C ALA A 380 -1.09 19.20 8.22
N TYR A 381 -1.25 18.05 8.92
CA TYR A 381 -0.19 17.05 9.03
C TYR A 381 0.13 16.40 7.67
N PHE A 382 -0.90 16.08 6.87
CA PHE A 382 -0.76 15.54 5.53
C PHE A 382 0.03 16.49 4.61
N GLU A 383 -0.34 17.76 4.54
CA GLU A 383 0.35 18.77 3.72
C GLU A 383 1.81 18.94 4.13
N LYS A 384 2.08 18.82 5.42
CA LYS A 384 3.43 18.93 5.95
C LYS A 384 4.31 17.71 5.62
N TRP A 385 3.76 16.48 5.59
CA TRP A 385 4.58 15.26 5.58
C TRP A 385 4.33 14.32 4.40
N PHE A 386 3.12 14.28 3.84
CA PHE A 386 2.66 13.26 2.91
C PHE A 386 2.24 13.77 1.53
N ASP A 387 2.58 15.01 1.21
CA ASP A 387 2.33 15.55 -0.13
C ASP A 387 3.26 14.93 -1.19
N ARG A 388 2.74 14.75 -2.40
CA ARG A 388 3.44 14.20 -3.58
C ARG A 388 4.80 14.86 -3.79
N LYS A 389 4.88 16.20 -3.78
CA LYS A 389 6.13 16.95 -4.05
C LYS A 389 7.24 16.59 -3.07
N ARG A 390 6.90 16.43 -1.79
CA ARG A 390 7.88 16.04 -0.76
C ARG A 390 8.36 14.61 -0.94
N ALA A 391 7.45 13.68 -1.19
CA ALA A 391 7.79 12.27 -1.40
C ALA A 391 8.68 12.11 -2.65
N CYS A 392 8.31 12.71 -3.77
CA CYS A 392 9.11 12.69 -5.00
C CYS A 392 10.50 13.32 -4.80
N ALA A 393 10.58 14.45 -4.08
CA ALA A 393 11.88 15.07 -3.74
C ALA A 393 12.75 14.17 -2.85
N ARG A 394 12.16 13.39 -1.92
CA ARG A 394 12.89 12.40 -1.12
C ARG A 394 13.43 11.28 -1.99
N PHE A 395 12.64 10.75 -2.91
CA PHE A 395 13.11 9.75 -3.90
C PHE A 395 14.25 10.32 -4.76
N GLY A 396 14.12 11.56 -5.26
CA GLY A 396 15.16 12.22 -6.05
C GLY A 396 16.49 12.30 -5.29
N ARG A 397 16.47 12.72 -4.02
CA ARG A 397 17.67 12.73 -3.15
C ARG A 397 18.23 11.32 -2.93
N LEU A 398 17.38 10.35 -2.61
CA LEU A 398 17.80 8.96 -2.44
C LEU A 398 18.49 8.41 -3.69
N PHE A 399 17.96 8.68 -4.87
CA PHE A 399 18.57 8.22 -6.12
C PHE A 399 19.94 8.87 -6.36
N GLN A 400 20.09 10.17 -6.08
CA GLN A 400 21.37 10.87 -6.18
C GLN A 400 22.41 10.29 -5.20
N GLU A 401 22.02 10.01 -3.96
CA GLU A 401 22.88 9.37 -2.95
C GLU A 401 23.34 7.99 -3.42
N VAL A 402 22.39 7.16 -3.87
CA VAL A 402 22.68 5.81 -4.37
C VAL A 402 23.63 5.84 -5.58
N ILE A 403 23.53 6.82 -6.47
CA ILE A 403 24.43 6.98 -7.61
C ILE A 403 25.83 7.38 -7.14
N ARG A 404 25.93 8.30 -6.18
CA ARG A 404 27.23 8.79 -5.63
C ARG A 404 27.96 7.73 -4.83
N GLU A 405 27.27 6.76 -4.23
CA GLU A 405 27.91 5.65 -3.54
C GLU A 405 28.85 4.92 -4.50
N ARG A 406 30.13 4.80 -4.13
CA ARG A 406 31.12 4.05 -4.90
C ARG A 406 30.58 2.64 -5.17
N GLY A 407 30.45 2.27 -6.44
CA GLY A 407 30.09 0.92 -6.82
C GLY A 407 30.99 -0.08 -6.10
N LEU A 408 30.47 -1.28 -5.85
CA LEU A 408 31.21 -2.42 -5.25
C LEU A 408 32.47 -2.79 -6.06
N ARG A 409 33.42 -1.87 -6.20
CA ARG A 409 34.81 -2.21 -6.55
C ARG A 409 35.42 -2.83 -5.30
N GLY A 410 35.25 -4.15 -5.12
CA GLY A 410 35.94 -4.87 -4.06
C GLY A 410 35.25 -6.05 -3.42
N ARG A 411 33.97 -6.30 -3.67
CA ARG A 411 33.37 -7.58 -3.26
C ARG A 411 33.30 -8.52 -4.44
N HIS A 412 34.37 -9.34 -4.54
CA HIS A 412 34.46 -10.47 -5.49
C HIS A 412 33.19 -11.33 -5.44
N PRO A 413 32.68 -11.88 -6.57
CA PRO A 413 31.54 -12.81 -6.62
C PRO A 413 31.68 -13.98 -5.63
N ARG A 414 32.90 -14.37 -5.27
CA ARG A 414 33.21 -15.36 -4.24
C ARG A 414 32.74 -14.99 -2.83
N ALA A 415 32.64 -13.71 -2.47
CA ALA A 415 32.18 -13.28 -1.16
C ALA A 415 30.64 -13.39 -1.05
N ILE A 416 29.91 -13.22 -2.16
CA ILE A 416 28.46 -13.43 -2.23
C ILE A 416 28.14 -14.92 -2.15
N ALA A 417 28.91 -15.77 -2.85
CA ALA A 417 28.76 -17.23 -2.79
C ALA A 417 29.13 -17.79 -1.40
N ALA A 418 30.13 -17.23 -0.72
CA ALA A 418 30.50 -17.61 0.64
C ALA A 418 29.44 -17.18 1.67
N SER A 419 28.78 -16.04 1.47
CA SER A 419 27.65 -15.59 2.30
C SER A 419 26.42 -16.48 2.10
N LEU A 420 26.17 -16.96 0.89
CA LEU A 420 25.07 -17.90 0.59
C LEU A 420 25.33 -19.30 1.19
N ARG A 421 26.56 -19.76 1.25
CA ARG A 421 26.93 -21.04 1.90
C ARG A 421 26.82 -21.04 3.41
N ARG A 422 26.88 -19.88 4.08
CA ARG A 422 26.68 -19.74 5.53
C ARG A 422 25.20 -19.66 5.92
N MET A 423 24.31 -19.80 4.98
CA MET A 423 22.85 -19.68 5.15
C MET A 423 22.10 -21.04 5.17
N ALA A 424 22.82 -22.15 5.28
CA ALA A 424 22.18 -23.42 5.63
C ALA A 424 21.60 -23.31 7.07
N PRO A 425 20.34 -23.70 7.30
CA PRO A 425 19.71 -23.56 8.60
C PRO A 425 20.43 -24.45 9.62
N GLY A 426 21.10 -23.81 10.57
CA GLY A 426 21.52 -24.47 11.81
C GLY A 426 20.31 -24.72 12.71
N PRO A 427 20.36 -25.72 13.60
CA PRO A 427 19.23 -26.06 14.47
C PRO A 427 18.88 -24.87 15.37
N THR A 428 17.58 -24.59 15.47
CA THR A 428 16.98 -23.56 16.30
C THR A 428 17.30 -23.81 17.78
N PRO A 429 17.86 -22.85 18.52
CA PRO A 429 17.87 -22.96 19.98
C PRO A 429 16.45 -22.71 20.51
N LEU A 430 16.04 -23.58 21.44
CA LEU A 430 14.84 -23.46 22.25
C LEU A 430 14.85 -22.12 23.03
N ALA A 431 13.69 -21.50 23.07
CA ALA A 431 13.43 -20.27 23.80
C ALA A 431 13.67 -20.45 25.28
N ASP A 432 14.50 -19.57 25.86
CA ASP A 432 14.58 -19.34 27.27
C ASP A 432 13.58 -18.22 27.64
N GLN A 433 12.56 -18.58 28.41
CA GLN A 433 11.64 -17.65 29.07
C GLN A 433 12.31 -17.26 30.37
N ASP A 434 12.48 -15.98 30.62
CA ASP A 434 12.47 -15.30 31.91
C ASP A 434 13.34 -14.04 31.89
N HIS A 435 12.68 -12.87 31.69
CA HIS A 435 13.05 -11.65 32.42
C HIS A 435 11.91 -10.59 32.32
N PRO A 436 11.62 -9.90 33.44
CA PRO A 436 10.53 -8.95 33.57
C PRO A 436 10.84 -7.58 32.86
N PRO A 437 9.83 -6.77 32.57
CA PRO A 437 10.00 -5.51 31.86
C PRO A 437 10.63 -4.45 32.77
N ARG A 438 11.65 -3.76 32.28
CA ARG A 438 12.17 -2.54 32.90
C ARG A 438 11.30 -1.36 32.51
N SER A 439 10.74 -0.69 33.50
CA SER A 439 10.18 0.66 33.45
C SER A 439 11.24 1.63 32.93
N LEU A 440 10.85 2.50 32.01
CA LEU A 440 11.54 3.76 31.72
C LEU A 440 10.57 4.89 32.11
N ASP A 441 11.05 5.71 33.02
CA ASP A 441 10.51 6.99 33.41
C ASP A 441 10.37 7.98 32.25
#